data_cf14d631c61df22746cdc2c5fef6c240
#
_entry.id   cf14d631c61df22746cdc2c5fef6c240
#
_cell.length_a   1.000
_cell.length_b   1.000
_cell.length_c   1.000
_cell.angle_alpha   90.00
_cell.angle_beta   90.00
_cell.angle_gamma   90.00
#
_symmetry.space_group_name_H-M   'P 1'
#
loop_
_entity.id
_entity.type
_entity.pdbx_description
1 polymer ?
#
loop_
_entity_poly.entity_id
_entity_poly.type
_entity_poly.pdbx_seq_one_letter_code
_entity_poly.pdbx_strand_id
1 'polypeptide(L)'
;MPERVVLKVAEAPQSDVGLGRARVDTKTRLALGVDVGEIIQIIGKKSTAAKLFRVMQEDEGKGMIRIDGLVRRNVGVSLGDKVEVRKAEVLQGERVTIAPIISEGHKISFGQGIENFVKRGLLKRPLNKGDVVIVPGIALMGGALPFMVINTAPKGVVQINDDTIVEMKEEPVREGEVLTPTVTYEDIGGLKEELMKVREMIELPLKHAELFERLGIDPPKGVLLYGPPGTGKTLIAKAVANEAGANFYSIQGPEIMSKYYGQSEERLREKFEEAQKNAPSVLFIDELDSIAPKREEVTGEVERRVVAQLLTLDTVIDLVIPRGGKELIRAVVEGSVARRARRPARPQRRGEVDAAFTSRRAAARA
;
A
#
# COMPACT_ATOMS: atom_id res chain seq x y z
N MET A 1 -4.16 23.69 -27.35
CA MET A 1 -4.07 23.15 -25.97
C MET A 1 -3.23 21.93 -26.04
N PRO A 2 -2.32 21.64 -25.10
CA PRO A 2 -1.56 20.38 -25.10
C PRO A 2 -2.57 19.23 -25.10
N GLU A 3 -2.34 18.29 -26.00
CA GLU A 3 -3.24 17.14 -26.16
C GLU A 3 -3.19 16.28 -24.90
N ARG A 4 -4.37 15.89 -24.39
CA ARG A 4 -4.50 15.09 -23.18
C ARG A 4 -4.96 13.69 -23.56
N VAL A 5 -4.34 12.70 -23.03
CA VAL A 5 -4.68 11.30 -23.29
C VAL A 5 -4.99 10.60 -21.97
N VAL A 6 -6.09 9.85 -21.94
CA VAL A 6 -6.47 9.03 -20.78
C VAL A 6 -5.96 7.62 -20.99
N LEU A 7 -5.18 7.13 -20.02
CA LEU A 7 -4.54 5.81 -20.07
C LEU A 7 -4.90 5.00 -18.83
N LYS A 8 -4.90 3.68 -18.98
CA LYS A 8 -5.07 2.74 -17.87
C LYS A 8 -3.72 2.45 -17.23
N VAL A 9 -3.66 2.53 -15.90
CA VAL A 9 -2.43 2.27 -15.14
C VAL A 9 -2.10 0.78 -15.13
N ALA A 10 -0.86 0.44 -15.45
CA ALA A 10 -0.29 -0.89 -15.40
C ALA A 10 1.03 -0.88 -14.61
N GLU A 11 1.43 -2.06 -14.14
CA GLU A 11 2.65 -2.28 -13.37
C GLU A 11 3.90 -1.99 -14.21
N ALA A 12 4.89 -1.32 -13.62
CA ALA A 12 6.17 -1.06 -14.27
C ALA A 12 7.04 -2.33 -14.33
N PRO A 13 7.94 -2.44 -15.32
CA PRO A 13 8.99 -3.45 -15.26
C PRO A 13 9.91 -3.21 -14.06
N GLN A 14 10.45 -4.28 -13.47
CA GLN A 14 11.35 -4.21 -12.32
C GLN A 14 12.54 -3.26 -12.53
N SER A 15 13.03 -3.16 -13.77
CA SER A 15 14.13 -2.26 -14.14
C SER A 15 13.83 -0.77 -14.03
N ASP A 16 12.55 -0.40 -13.88
CA ASP A 16 12.12 1.00 -13.81
C ASP A 16 11.71 1.43 -12.39
N VAL A 17 11.62 0.48 -11.46
CA VAL A 17 11.20 0.72 -10.08
C VAL A 17 12.13 1.72 -9.39
N GLY A 18 11.54 2.73 -8.75
CA GLY A 18 12.26 3.78 -8.04
C GLY A 18 12.93 4.84 -8.92
N LEU A 19 12.84 4.73 -10.26
CA LEU A 19 13.55 5.63 -11.17
C LEU A 19 12.70 6.80 -11.70
N GLY A 20 11.40 6.88 -11.34
CA GLY A 20 10.49 7.93 -11.82
C GLY A 20 10.27 7.87 -13.33
N ARG A 21 10.10 6.65 -13.87
CA ARG A 21 9.88 6.37 -15.28
C ARG A 21 8.42 6.04 -15.55
N ALA A 22 7.96 6.43 -16.73
CA ALA A 22 6.65 6.06 -17.25
C ALA A 22 6.80 5.52 -18.67
N ARG A 23 6.14 4.40 -18.99
CA ARG A 23 6.17 3.83 -20.33
C ARG A 23 4.80 3.94 -20.98
N VAL A 24 4.76 4.47 -22.19
CA VAL A 24 3.55 4.58 -23.03
C VAL A 24 3.83 4.07 -24.44
N ASP A 25 2.77 3.70 -25.16
CA ASP A 25 2.87 3.23 -26.53
C ASP A 25 3.20 4.36 -27.53
N THR A 26 3.60 3.96 -28.72
CA THR A 26 4.00 4.90 -29.78
C THR A 26 2.86 5.80 -30.19
N LYS A 27 1.63 5.29 -30.26
CA LYS A 27 0.43 6.07 -30.61
C LYS A 27 0.18 7.18 -29.59
N THR A 28 0.21 6.85 -28.31
CA THR A 28 0.04 7.82 -27.20
C THR A 28 1.14 8.89 -27.25
N ARG A 29 2.38 8.49 -27.45
CA ARG A 29 3.51 9.39 -27.53
C ARG A 29 3.37 10.41 -28.64
N LEU A 30 2.97 9.96 -29.83
CA LEU A 30 2.71 10.85 -30.97
C LEU A 30 1.55 11.80 -30.71
N ALA A 31 0.45 11.31 -30.10
CA ALA A 31 -0.69 12.13 -29.74
C ALA A 31 -0.33 13.23 -28.72
N LEU A 32 0.55 12.92 -27.77
CA LEU A 32 1.04 13.89 -26.77
C LEU A 32 2.11 14.85 -27.34
N GLY A 33 2.67 14.57 -28.53
CA GLY A 33 3.78 15.35 -29.10
C GLY A 33 5.02 15.31 -28.22
N VAL A 34 5.36 14.13 -27.66
CA VAL A 34 6.51 13.95 -26.76
C VAL A 34 7.44 12.85 -27.27
N ASP A 35 8.73 13.04 -27.07
CA ASP A 35 9.75 12.07 -27.42
C ASP A 35 10.26 11.26 -26.21
N VAL A 36 10.92 10.13 -26.49
CA VAL A 36 11.53 9.30 -25.47
C VAL A 36 12.59 10.12 -24.71
N GLY A 37 12.48 10.12 -23.39
CA GLY A 37 13.36 10.90 -22.54
C GLY A 37 12.81 12.26 -22.13
N GLU A 38 11.75 12.76 -22.79
CA GLU A 38 11.01 13.94 -22.34
C GLU A 38 10.17 13.63 -21.11
N ILE A 39 9.65 14.66 -20.48
CA ILE A 39 8.90 14.56 -19.23
C ILE A 39 7.41 14.74 -19.51
N ILE A 40 6.62 13.83 -18.97
CA ILE A 40 5.16 13.88 -18.99
C ILE A 40 4.63 14.17 -17.59
N GLN A 41 3.51 14.85 -17.52
CA GLN A 41 2.73 15.04 -16.31
C GLN A 41 1.62 14.00 -16.28
N ILE A 42 1.47 13.33 -15.16
CA ILE A 42 0.47 12.30 -14.89
C ILE A 42 -0.46 12.85 -13.81
N ILE A 43 -1.75 12.86 -14.10
CA ILE A 43 -2.79 13.49 -13.28
C ILE A 43 -3.82 12.41 -12.91
N GLY A 44 -3.98 12.20 -11.61
CA GLY A 44 -5.01 11.38 -10.98
C GLY A 44 -5.67 12.15 -9.84
N LYS A 45 -5.72 11.60 -8.63
CA LYS A 45 -6.13 12.33 -7.42
C LYS A 45 -5.13 13.44 -7.06
N LYS A 46 -3.88 13.23 -7.38
CA LYS A 46 -2.77 14.19 -7.29
C LYS A 46 -2.09 14.25 -8.67
N SER A 47 -1.04 15.04 -8.80
CA SER A 47 -0.25 15.08 -10.02
C SER A 47 1.22 14.94 -9.73
N THR A 48 1.92 14.19 -10.56
CA THR A 48 3.38 14.10 -10.55
C THR A 48 3.92 14.12 -11.98
N ALA A 49 5.23 14.11 -12.12
CA ALA A 49 5.89 14.05 -13.41
C ALA A 49 6.82 12.83 -13.49
N ALA A 50 6.94 12.26 -14.68
CA ALA A 50 7.80 11.12 -14.92
C ALA A 50 8.51 11.25 -16.27
N LYS A 51 9.68 10.64 -16.38
CA LYS A 51 10.43 10.58 -17.65
C LYS A 51 9.85 9.49 -18.53
N LEU A 52 9.55 9.85 -19.78
CA LEU A 52 8.88 8.97 -20.72
C LEU A 52 9.82 7.98 -21.37
N PHE A 53 9.38 6.73 -21.45
CA PHE A 53 10.05 5.64 -22.17
C PHE A 53 9.04 4.86 -23.03
N ARG A 54 9.54 4.04 -23.96
CA ARG A 54 8.70 3.17 -24.79
C ARG A 54 8.23 1.97 -23.97
N VAL A 55 6.99 1.53 -24.22
CA VAL A 55 6.51 0.23 -23.75
C VAL A 55 7.24 -0.92 -24.45
N MET A 56 7.09 -2.11 -23.92
CA MET A 56 7.50 -3.34 -24.61
C MET A 56 6.57 -3.59 -25.79
N GLN A 57 7.04 -4.33 -26.79
CA GLN A 57 6.29 -4.59 -28.03
C GLN A 57 4.92 -5.23 -27.78
N GLU A 58 4.81 -6.02 -26.71
CA GLU A 58 3.58 -6.69 -26.29
C GLU A 58 2.50 -5.71 -25.84
N ASP A 59 2.85 -4.50 -25.43
CA ASP A 59 1.93 -3.51 -24.88
C ASP A 59 1.54 -2.40 -25.87
N GLU A 60 2.08 -2.43 -27.06
CA GLU A 60 1.76 -1.46 -28.11
C GLU A 60 0.26 -1.49 -28.44
N GLY A 61 -0.35 -0.32 -28.48
CA GLY A 61 -1.77 -0.13 -28.79
C GLY A 61 -2.77 -0.49 -27.72
N LYS A 62 -2.33 -0.91 -26.52
CA LYS A 62 -3.25 -1.27 -25.42
C LYS A 62 -3.80 -0.09 -24.63
N GLY A 63 -3.37 1.15 -24.91
CA GLY A 63 -3.85 2.37 -24.23
C GLY A 63 -3.54 2.38 -22.74
N MET A 64 -2.35 1.89 -22.37
CA MET A 64 -1.91 1.81 -20.98
C MET A 64 -0.65 2.61 -20.72
N ILE A 65 -0.48 3.01 -19.46
CA ILE A 65 0.75 3.59 -18.93
C ILE A 65 1.32 2.69 -17.85
N ARG A 66 2.59 2.30 -17.99
CA ARG A 66 3.30 1.53 -16.97
C ARG A 66 4.07 2.47 -16.07
N ILE A 67 3.74 2.47 -14.79
CA ILE A 67 4.36 3.28 -13.74
C ILE A 67 4.54 2.43 -12.48
N ASP A 68 5.63 2.70 -11.76
CA ASP A 68 5.95 2.00 -10.52
C ASP A 68 5.08 2.45 -9.34
N GLY A 69 5.16 1.73 -8.23
CA GLY A 69 4.38 2.00 -7.03
C GLY A 69 4.60 3.40 -6.44
N LEU A 70 5.82 3.93 -6.53
CA LEU A 70 6.11 5.30 -6.08
C LEU A 70 5.41 6.36 -6.93
N VAL A 71 5.48 6.22 -8.25
CA VAL A 71 4.78 7.15 -9.15
C VAL A 71 3.28 7.00 -8.97
N ARG A 72 2.73 5.79 -8.83
CA ARG A 72 1.31 5.57 -8.52
C ARG A 72 0.88 6.27 -7.22
N ARG A 73 1.68 6.14 -6.15
CA ARG A 73 1.46 6.83 -4.88
C ARG A 73 1.46 8.35 -5.03
N ASN A 74 2.41 8.90 -5.77
CA ASN A 74 2.52 10.34 -6.01
C ASN A 74 1.33 10.88 -6.81
N VAL A 75 0.77 10.08 -7.71
CA VAL A 75 -0.46 10.40 -8.47
C VAL A 75 -1.73 10.12 -7.66
N GLY A 76 -1.66 9.27 -6.64
CA GLY A 76 -2.79 8.82 -5.85
C GLY A 76 -3.71 7.86 -6.60
N VAL A 77 -3.12 6.92 -7.37
CA VAL A 77 -3.84 5.93 -8.18
C VAL A 77 -3.27 4.54 -7.98
N SER A 78 -4.00 3.57 -8.46
CA SER A 78 -3.65 2.15 -8.35
C SER A 78 -3.65 1.45 -9.69
N LEU A 79 -3.23 0.20 -9.71
CA LEU A 79 -3.25 -0.62 -10.91
C LEU A 79 -4.68 -0.76 -11.43
N GLY A 80 -4.86 -0.48 -12.71
CA GLY A 80 -6.15 -0.54 -13.38
C GLY A 80 -6.95 0.76 -13.40
N ASP A 81 -6.58 1.76 -12.59
CA ASP A 81 -7.19 3.08 -12.62
C ASP A 81 -6.88 3.83 -13.92
N LYS A 82 -7.65 4.86 -14.20
CA LYS A 82 -7.42 5.75 -15.34
C LYS A 82 -6.73 7.02 -14.88
N VAL A 83 -5.73 7.45 -15.63
CA VAL A 83 -4.99 8.70 -15.42
C VAL A 83 -5.02 9.55 -16.67
N GLU A 84 -5.04 10.87 -16.50
CA GLU A 84 -4.82 11.81 -17.57
C GLU A 84 -3.33 12.08 -17.71
N VAL A 85 -2.83 12.02 -18.94
CA VAL A 85 -1.42 12.27 -19.26
C VAL A 85 -1.31 13.41 -20.23
N ARG A 86 -0.35 14.31 -20.00
CA ARG A 86 -0.04 15.43 -20.90
C ARG A 86 1.46 15.71 -20.94
N LYS A 87 1.92 16.45 -21.92
CA LYS A 87 3.30 16.97 -21.92
C LYS A 87 3.50 17.87 -20.71
N ALA A 88 4.60 17.68 -19.96
CA ALA A 88 4.90 18.49 -18.80
C ALA A 88 5.59 19.81 -19.19
N GLU A 89 5.19 20.89 -18.54
CA GLU A 89 5.97 22.12 -18.51
C GLU A 89 7.01 21.98 -17.40
N VAL A 90 8.26 21.83 -17.79
CA VAL A 90 9.37 21.54 -16.86
C VAL A 90 10.23 22.78 -16.70
N LEU A 91 10.39 23.20 -15.45
CA LEU A 91 11.25 24.30 -15.10
C LEU A 91 12.61 23.79 -14.59
N GLN A 92 13.66 24.56 -14.77
CA GLN A 92 14.95 24.26 -14.15
C GLN A 92 14.84 24.49 -12.65
N GLY A 93 15.21 23.49 -11.85
CA GLY A 93 15.16 23.60 -10.40
C GLY A 93 16.30 24.49 -9.89
N GLU A 94 15.96 25.58 -9.23
CA GLU A 94 16.93 26.43 -8.52
C GLU A 94 17.20 25.86 -7.13
N ARG A 95 16.12 25.51 -6.42
CA ARG A 95 16.17 24.96 -5.07
C ARG A 95 15.11 23.89 -4.86
N VAL A 96 15.51 22.79 -4.25
CA VAL A 96 14.62 21.70 -3.86
C VAL A 96 14.87 21.33 -2.40
N THR A 97 13.83 21.44 -1.57
CA THR A 97 13.90 21.07 -0.16
C THR A 97 13.24 19.71 0.02
N ILE A 98 13.96 18.75 0.60
CA ILE A 98 13.48 17.42 0.89
C ILE A 98 13.56 17.10 2.38
N ALA A 99 12.77 16.16 2.85
CA ALA A 99 12.85 15.63 4.21
C ALA A 99 12.73 14.11 4.20
N PRO A 100 13.44 13.39 5.08
CA PRO A 100 13.29 11.93 5.20
C PRO A 100 11.91 11.60 5.79
N ILE A 101 11.33 10.49 5.35
CA ILE A 101 10.11 9.92 5.94
C ILE A 101 10.55 8.81 6.89
N ILE A 102 10.25 8.94 8.18
CA ILE A 102 10.71 8.02 9.22
C ILE A 102 9.57 7.69 10.16
N SER A 103 9.54 6.43 10.59
CA SER A 103 8.66 5.97 11.67
C SER A 103 9.01 6.65 13.00
N GLU A 104 8.02 6.81 13.88
CA GLU A 104 8.19 7.49 15.16
C GLU A 104 9.37 6.94 15.99
N GLY A 105 10.11 7.84 16.59
CA GLY A 105 11.15 7.55 17.58
C GLY A 105 12.59 7.51 17.06
N HIS A 106 12.82 7.59 15.76
CA HIS A 106 14.18 7.60 15.22
C HIS A 106 14.61 8.99 14.76
N LYS A 107 15.62 9.56 15.39
CA LYS A 107 16.35 10.73 14.87
C LYS A 107 17.47 10.22 13.98
N ILE A 108 17.48 10.63 12.72
CA ILE A 108 18.59 10.34 11.82
C ILE A 108 19.47 11.59 11.75
N SER A 109 20.75 11.40 12.06
CA SER A 109 21.76 12.39 11.76
C SER A 109 22.47 11.97 10.48
N PHE A 110 22.40 12.80 9.49
CA PHE A 110 23.12 12.59 8.23
C PHE A 110 24.51 13.20 8.33
N GLY A 111 25.51 12.49 7.78
CA GLY A 111 26.87 13.02 7.67
C GLY A 111 26.96 14.17 6.70
N GLN A 112 28.03 14.97 6.81
CA GLN A 112 28.31 16.08 5.87
C GLN A 112 28.37 15.59 4.42
N GLY A 113 27.76 16.35 3.51
CA GLY A 113 27.79 16.05 2.08
C GLY A 113 26.66 15.16 1.58
N ILE A 114 25.70 14.78 2.43
CA ILE A 114 24.54 13.97 2.03
C ILE A 114 23.71 14.68 0.95
N GLU A 115 23.60 16.02 0.99
CA GLU A 115 22.89 16.81 0.00
C GLU A 115 23.45 16.61 -1.41
N ASN A 116 24.76 16.55 -1.53
CA ASN A 116 25.44 16.28 -2.81
C ASN A 116 25.18 14.85 -3.30
N PHE A 117 25.12 13.89 -2.38
CA PHE A 117 24.80 12.51 -2.72
C PHE A 117 23.36 12.40 -3.21
N VAL A 118 22.42 13.01 -2.48
CA VAL A 118 21.01 13.09 -2.86
C VAL A 118 20.84 13.77 -4.22
N LYS A 119 21.50 14.90 -4.43
CA LYS A 119 21.49 15.63 -5.70
C LYS A 119 21.92 14.74 -6.87
N ARG A 120 23.04 14.01 -6.72
CA ARG A 120 23.50 13.06 -7.74
C ARG A 120 22.50 11.95 -8.03
N GLY A 121 21.88 11.39 -6.99
CA GLY A 121 20.87 10.34 -7.12
C GLY A 121 19.56 10.80 -7.76
N LEU A 122 19.26 12.09 -7.70
CA LEU A 122 18.06 12.70 -8.28
C LEU A 122 18.33 13.52 -9.55
N LEU A 123 19.56 13.54 -10.05
CA LEU A 123 19.96 14.32 -11.22
C LEU A 123 19.09 13.97 -12.44
N LYS A 124 18.62 15.01 -13.14
CA LYS A 124 17.74 14.89 -14.31
C LYS A 124 16.38 14.21 -14.05
N ARG A 125 16.01 14.02 -12.77
CA ARG A 125 14.66 13.56 -12.41
C ARG A 125 13.70 14.75 -12.30
N PRO A 126 12.49 14.61 -12.83
CA PRO A 126 11.44 15.58 -12.57
C PRO A 126 10.91 15.37 -11.16
N LEU A 127 10.63 16.45 -10.45
CA LEU A 127 10.07 16.46 -9.10
C LEU A 127 8.95 17.48 -9.00
N ASN A 128 7.94 17.14 -8.22
CA ASN A 128 6.88 18.06 -7.84
C ASN A 128 6.78 18.12 -6.32
N LYS A 129 6.28 19.22 -5.79
CA LYS A 129 6.01 19.34 -4.35
C LYS A 129 5.05 18.23 -3.89
N GLY A 130 5.39 17.56 -2.81
CA GLY A 130 4.63 16.44 -2.24
C GLY A 130 4.99 15.07 -2.80
N ASP A 131 5.86 14.99 -3.81
CA ASP A 131 6.35 13.72 -4.32
C ASP A 131 7.18 12.98 -3.27
N VAL A 132 7.01 11.67 -3.22
CA VAL A 132 7.90 10.77 -2.48
C VAL A 132 8.89 10.18 -3.47
N VAL A 133 10.16 10.21 -3.11
CA VAL A 133 11.27 9.72 -3.94
C VAL A 133 12.20 8.84 -3.14
N ILE A 134 12.82 7.87 -3.82
CA ILE A 134 13.91 7.07 -3.29
C ILE A 134 15.20 7.52 -3.96
N VAL A 135 16.24 7.71 -3.13
CA VAL A 135 17.60 8.01 -3.61
C VAL A 135 18.41 6.72 -3.57
N PRO A 136 18.89 6.23 -4.73
CA PRO A 136 19.71 5.04 -4.78
C PRO A 136 20.93 5.14 -3.84
N GLY A 137 21.20 4.09 -3.08
CA GLY A 137 22.35 4.02 -2.17
C GLY A 137 22.08 4.62 -0.76
N ILE A 138 20.93 5.20 -0.49
CA ILE A 138 20.52 5.57 0.87
C ILE A 138 19.53 4.54 1.39
N ALA A 139 19.95 3.79 2.39
CA ALA A 139 19.14 2.76 3.03
C ALA A 139 19.15 2.92 4.56
N LEU A 140 18.05 2.54 5.19
CA LEU A 140 17.90 2.51 6.64
C LEU A 140 17.32 1.16 7.04
N MET A 141 17.93 0.48 8.01
CA MET A 141 17.47 -0.83 8.53
C MET A 141 17.17 -1.88 7.43
N GLY A 142 18.01 -1.91 6.37
CA GLY A 142 17.86 -2.89 5.28
C GLY A 142 16.84 -2.53 4.20
N GLY A 143 16.19 -1.37 4.28
CA GLY A 143 15.26 -0.85 3.26
C GLY A 143 15.69 0.50 2.70
N ALA A 144 15.22 0.85 1.50
CA ALA A 144 15.46 2.16 0.92
C ALA A 144 14.78 3.27 1.76
N LEU A 145 15.50 4.34 2.08
CA LEU A 145 14.94 5.48 2.80
C LEU A 145 14.18 6.39 1.84
N PRO A 146 12.86 6.56 2.04
CA PRO A 146 12.08 7.49 1.24
C PRO A 146 12.25 8.92 1.71
N PHE A 147 12.19 9.86 0.77
CA PHE A 147 12.21 11.30 1.02
C PHE A 147 10.97 11.95 0.44
N MET A 148 10.41 12.91 1.13
CA MET A 148 9.33 13.76 0.62
C MET A 148 9.89 15.08 0.11
N VAL A 149 9.43 15.51 -1.07
CA VAL A 149 9.72 16.83 -1.62
C VAL A 149 8.81 17.85 -0.92
N ILE A 150 9.39 18.64 -0.02
CA ILE A 150 8.66 19.62 0.80
C ILE A 150 8.37 20.87 0.00
N ASN A 151 9.36 21.34 -0.78
CA ASN A 151 9.21 22.53 -1.59
C ASN A 151 10.11 22.51 -2.81
N THR A 152 9.67 23.21 -3.87
CA THR A 152 10.45 23.42 -5.09
C THR A 152 10.48 24.91 -5.43
N ALA A 153 11.60 25.40 -5.89
CA ALA A 153 11.74 26.71 -6.48
C ALA A 153 12.38 26.55 -7.88
N PRO A 154 11.70 27.03 -8.93
CA PRO A 154 10.35 27.62 -8.95
C PRO A 154 9.24 26.62 -8.59
N LYS A 155 8.01 27.13 -8.37
CA LYS A 155 6.84 26.26 -8.10
C LYS A 155 6.44 25.52 -9.37
N GLY A 156 6.06 24.25 -9.22
CA GLY A 156 5.63 23.39 -10.33
C GLY A 156 6.55 22.18 -10.50
N VAL A 157 6.53 21.59 -11.68
CA VAL A 157 7.41 20.48 -12.03
C VAL A 157 8.80 21.03 -12.30
N VAL A 158 9.77 20.66 -11.48
CA VAL A 158 11.17 21.07 -11.64
C VAL A 158 12.04 19.88 -11.97
N GLN A 159 13.07 20.10 -12.78
CA GLN A 159 14.11 19.10 -13.04
C GLN A 159 15.39 19.49 -12.31
N ILE A 160 15.96 18.54 -11.57
CA ILE A 160 17.25 18.73 -10.88
C ILE A 160 18.38 18.74 -11.91
N ASN A 161 19.22 19.76 -11.86
CA ASN A 161 20.43 19.92 -12.66
C ASN A 161 21.67 20.12 -11.76
N ASP A 162 22.82 20.37 -12.38
CA ASP A 162 24.07 20.56 -11.67
C ASP A 162 24.11 21.86 -10.84
N ASP A 163 23.29 22.85 -11.15
CA ASP A 163 23.21 24.13 -10.45
C ASP A 163 22.15 24.12 -9.33
N THR A 164 21.26 23.13 -9.32
CA THR A 164 20.17 23.04 -8.32
C THR A 164 20.74 22.90 -6.92
N ILE A 165 20.27 23.74 -6.00
CA ILE A 165 20.57 23.61 -4.57
C ILE A 165 19.59 22.61 -3.95
N VAL A 166 20.11 21.51 -3.42
CA VAL A 166 19.31 20.54 -2.67
C VAL A 166 19.52 20.80 -1.18
N GLU A 167 18.43 21.08 -0.48
CA GLU A 167 18.42 21.29 0.97
C GLU A 167 17.71 20.11 1.63
N MET A 168 18.31 19.57 2.68
CA MET A 168 17.70 18.53 3.47
C MET A 168 17.23 19.09 4.81
N LYS A 169 15.95 18.88 5.14
CA LYS A 169 15.47 19.17 6.49
C LYS A 169 15.89 18.05 7.43
N GLU A 170 16.45 18.41 8.58
CA GLU A 170 16.80 17.48 9.65
C GLU A 170 15.57 16.91 10.36
N GLU A 171 14.49 17.71 10.40
CA GLU A 171 13.23 17.26 10.97
C GLU A 171 12.54 16.30 9.99
N PRO A 172 12.38 15.02 10.38
CA PRO A 172 11.70 14.06 9.54
C PRO A 172 10.21 14.44 9.41
N VAL A 173 9.64 14.18 8.24
CA VAL A 173 8.19 14.11 8.10
C VAL A 173 7.74 12.86 8.87
N ARG A 174 6.88 13.06 9.87
CA ARG A 174 6.40 11.95 10.69
C ARG A 174 5.59 11.00 9.81
N GLU A 175 5.82 9.70 9.99
CA GLU A 175 5.08 8.66 9.26
C GLU A 175 3.57 8.75 9.53
N GLY A 176 3.15 9.39 10.65
CA GLY A 176 1.77 9.74 10.96
C GLY A 176 1.09 10.75 10.02
N GLU A 177 1.87 11.54 9.27
CA GLU A 177 1.34 12.35 8.15
C GLU A 177 1.32 11.57 6.83
N VAL A 178 2.02 10.40 6.78
CA VAL A 178 2.10 9.50 5.64
C VAL A 178 2.09 8.06 6.15
N LEU A 179 0.96 7.62 6.70
CA LEU A 179 0.78 6.27 7.29
C LEU A 179 0.85 5.12 6.27
N THR A 180 1.02 5.43 4.98
CA THR A 180 1.12 4.40 3.95
C THR A 180 2.56 3.89 3.83
N PRO A 181 2.78 2.56 3.91
CA PRO A 181 4.10 1.95 3.70
C PRO A 181 4.67 2.29 2.32
N THR A 182 5.98 2.27 2.17
CA THR A 182 6.65 2.50 0.87
C THR A 182 6.80 1.23 0.05
N VAL A 183 6.45 0.08 0.61
CA VAL A 183 6.51 -1.23 -0.05
C VAL A 183 5.42 -1.33 -1.11
N THR A 184 5.78 -1.79 -2.30
CA THR A 184 4.87 -1.97 -3.44
C THR A 184 4.79 -3.44 -3.85
N TYR A 185 3.88 -3.80 -4.75
CA TYR A 185 3.82 -5.17 -5.28
C TYR A 185 5.08 -5.54 -6.07
N GLU A 186 5.76 -4.57 -6.66
CA GLU A 186 7.02 -4.77 -7.38
C GLU A 186 8.17 -5.24 -6.47
N ASP A 187 8.08 -4.95 -5.17
CA ASP A 187 9.08 -5.41 -4.18
C ASP A 187 8.90 -6.89 -3.80
N ILE A 188 7.81 -7.53 -4.27
CA ILE A 188 7.48 -8.91 -3.94
C ILE A 188 7.74 -9.81 -5.15
N GLY A 189 8.76 -10.66 -5.06
CA GLY A 189 9.07 -11.64 -6.08
C GLY A 189 8.36 -12.98 -5.90
N GLY A 190 7.97 -13.63 -7.00
CA GLY A 190 7.60 -15.05 -7.02
C GLY A 190 6.18 -15.42 -6.53
N LEU A 191 5.37 -14.47 -6.04
CA LEU A 191 4.05 -14.72 -5.41
C LEU A 191 2.88 -14.10 -6.20
N LYS A 192 2.91 -14.16 -7.53
CA LYS A 192 1.92 -13.48 -8.39
C LYS A 192 0.49 -13.94 -8.17
N GLU A 193 0.26 -15.25 -7.99
CA GLU A 193 -1.07 -15.80 -7.78
C GLU A 193 -1.62 -15.44 -6.40
N GLU A 194 -0.79 -15.51 -5.37
CA GLU A 194 -1.15 -15.13 -4.01
C GLU A 194 -1.45 -13.65 -3.91
N LEU A 195 -0.63 -12.80 -4.53
CA LEU A 195 -0.85 -11.36 -4.61
C LEU A 195 -2.18 -11.03 -5.31
N MET A 196 -2.51 -11.74 -6.39
CA MET A 196 -3.79 -11.54 -7.09
C MET A 196 -4.98 -11.84 -6.18
N LYS A 197 -4.93 -12.95 -5.42
CA LYS A 197 -5.97 -13.31 -4.45
C LYS A 197 -6.10 -12.29 -3.32
N VAL A 198 -4.97 -11.85 -2.77
CA VAL A 198 -4.94 -10.84 -1.70
C VAL A 198 -5.48 -9.50 -2.20
N ARG A 199 -5.13 -9.12 -3.43
CA ARG A 199 -5.64 -7.92 -4.09
C ARG A 199 -7.17 -7.97 -4.25
N GLU A 200 -7.71 -9.09 -4.73
CA GLU A 200 -9.16 -9.26 -4.87
C GLU A 200 -9.90 -9.21 -3.53
N MET A 201 -9.30 -9.78 -2.48
CA MET A 201 -9.94 -9.87 -1.16
C MET A 201 -9.81 -8.62 -0.29
N ILE A 202 -8.77 -7.80 -0.49
CA ILE A 202 -8.48 -6.65 0.38
C ILE A 202 -8.54 -5.34 -0.40
N GLU A 203 -7.74 -5.22 -1.48
CA GLU A 203 -7.60 -3.96 -2.21
C GLU A 203 -8.92 -3.55 -2.87
N LEU A 204 -9.59 -4.46 -3.56
CA LEU A 204 -10.84 -4.15 -4.25
C LEU A 204 -11.95 -3.70 -3.28
N PRO A 205 -12.22 -4.37 -2.15
CA PRO A 205 -13.22 -3.90 -1.18
C PRO A 205 -12.90 -2.54 -0.57
N LEU A 206 -11.63 -2.26 -0.28
CA LEU A 206 -11.22 -0.98 0.30
C LEU A 206 -11.38 0.18 -0.68
N LYS A 207 -11.16 -0.06 -1.98
CA LYS A 207 -11.24 0.98 -3.02
C LYS A 207 -12.63 1.18 -3.60
N HIS A 208 -13.36 0.10 -3.74
CA HIS A 208 -14.63 0.03 -4.47
C HIS A 208 -15.74 -0.56 -3.60
N ALA A 209 -15.88 -0.06 -2.37
CA ALA A 209 -16.91 -0.51 -1.44
C ALA A 209 -18.33 -0.43 -2.06
N GLU A 210 -18.57 0.61 -2.87
CA GLU A 210 -19.84 0.80 -3.57
C GLU A 210 -20.19 -0.33 -4.56
N LEU A 211 -19.19 -1.02 -5.14
CA LEU A 211 -19.44 -2.17 -6.01
C LEU A 211 -19.95 -3.36 -5.22
N PHE A 212 -19.40 -3.60 -4.04
CA PHE A 212 -19.82 -4.69 -3.15
C PHE A 212 -21.22 -4.44 -2.60
N GLU A 213 -21.53 -3.19 -2.22
CA GLU A 213 -22.87 -2.80 -1.81
C GLU A 213 -23.92 -3.00 -2.90
N ARG A 214 -23.62 -2.59 -4.16
CA ARG A 214 -24.51 -2.78 -5.32
C ARG A 214 -24.75 -4.24 -5.65
N LEU A 215 -23.74 -5.09 -5.46
CA LEU A 215 -23.83 -6.53 -5.70
C LEU A 215 -24.48 -7.27 -4.51
N GLY A 216 -24.71 -6.59 -3.38
CA GLY A 216 -25.22 -7.22 -2.16
C GLY A 216 -24.26 -8.24 -1.56
N ILE A 217 -22.95 -8.10 -1.82
CA ILE A 217 -21.89 -8.99 -1.34
C ILE A 217 -21.20 -8.31 -0.17
N ASP A 218 -21.21 -8.94 1.01
CA ASP A 218 -20.39 -8.48 2.13
C ASP A 218 -18.91 -8.84 1.85
N PRO A 219 -18.00 -7.86 1.74
CA PRO A 219 -16.58 -8.14 1.55
C PRO A 219 -16.00 -8.85 2.78
N PRO A 220 -14.94 -9.66 2.60
CA PRO A 220 -14.26 -10.29 3.72
C PRO A 220 -13.60 -9.22 4.60
N LYS A 221 -13.90 -9.26 5.90
CA LYS A 221 -13.33 -8.31 6.88
C LYS A 221 -11.97 -8.74 7.43
N GLY A 222 -11.50 -9.92 7.07
CA GLY A 222 -10.21 -10.43 7.52
C GLY A 222 -9.64 -11.47 6.57
N VAL A 223 -8.32 -11.44 6.39
CA VAL A 223 -7.55 -12.41 5.60
C VAL A 223 -6.45 -13.02 6.46
N LEU A 224 -6.35 -14.34 6.42
CA LEU A 224 -5.29 -15.08 7.11
C LEU A 224 -4.14 -15.38 6.15
N LEU A 225 -2.95 -14.86 6.45
CA LEU A 225 -1.70 -15.24 5.78
C LEU A 225 -0.98 -16.31 6.62
N TYR A 226 -0.83 -17.51 6.08
CA TYR A 226 -0.11 -18.60 6.73
C TYR A 226 1.04 -19.12 5.88
N GLY A 227 2.06 -19.68 6.50
CA GLY A 227 3.23 -20.23 5.82
C GLY A 227 4.50 -20.15 6.66
N PRO A 228 5.64 -20.70 6.19
CA PRO A 228 6.91 -20.69 6.93
C PRO A 228 7.38 -19.25 7.25
N PRO A 229 8.23 -19.05 8.26
CA PRO A 229 8.88 -17.76 8.52
C PRO A 229 9.72 -17.34 7.31
N GLY A 230 9.87 -16.03 7.09
CA GLY A 230 10.67 -15.50 5.97
C GLY A 230 10.01 -15.52 4.59
N THR A 231 8.75 -15.96 4.45
CA THR A 231 8.04 -16.00 3.15
C THR A 231 7.41 -14.66 2.72
N GLY A 232 7.72 -13.55 3.41
CA GLY A 232 7.29 -12.20 3.00
C GLY A 232 5.86 -11.82 3.40
N LYS A 233 5.21 -12.50 4.36
CA LYS A 233 3.83 -12.20 4.79
C LYS A 233 3.62 -10.74 5.23
N THR A 234 4.53 -10.23 6.06
CA THR A 234 4.51 -8.82 6.51
C THR A 234 4.74 -7.86 5.33
N LEU A 235 5.59 -8.25 4.37
CA LEU A 235 5.85 -7.48 3.17
C LEU A 235 4.59 -7.37 2.30
N ILE A 236 3.87 -8.49 2.12
CA ILE A 236 2.59 -8.53 1.40
C ILE A 236 1.57 -7.59 2.06
N ALA A 237 1.42 -7.64 3.39
CA ALA A 237 0.48 -6.80 4.10
C ALA A 237 0.78 -5.30 3.93
N LYS A 238 2.06 -4.92 3.99
CA LYS A 238 2.52 -3.54 3.74
C LYS A 238 2.25 -3.11 2.29
N ALA A 239 2.57 -3.95 1.32
CA ALA A 239 2.33 -3.65 -0.09
C ALA A 239 0.84 -3.46 -0.40
N VAL A 240 -0.01 -4.33 0.12
CA VAL A 240 -1.47 -4.23 -0.04
C VAL A 240 -2.01 -2.93 0.55
N ALA A 241 -1.59 -2.55 1.76
CA ALA A 241 -2.02 -1.30 2.38
C ALA A 241 -1.57 -0.08 1.54
N ASN A 242 -0.33 -0.09 1.06
CA ASN A 242 0.17 0.97 0.18
C ASN A 242 -0.61 1.06 -1.13
N GLU A 243 -0.83 -0.05 -1.80
CA GLU A 243 -1.58 -0.09 -3.07
C GLU A 243 -3.06 0.24 -2.88
N ALA A 244 -3.65 -0.13 -1.74
CA ALA A 244 -5.01 0.28 -1.39
C ALA A 244 -5.12 1.76 -1.00
N GLY A 245 -4.00 2.45 -0.77
CA GLY A 245 -4.00 3.81 -0.23
C GLY A 245 -4.53 3.87 1.20
N ALA A 246 -4.40 2.77 1.94
CA ALA A 246 -4.87 2.62 3.31
C ALA A 246 -3.74 2.82 4.33
N ASN A 247 -4.10 3.32 5.49
CA ASN A 247 -3.18 3.46 6.61
C ASN A 247 -2.79 2.06 7.13
N PHE A 248 -1.52 1.87 7.45
CA PHE A 248 -1.00 0.57 7.91
C PHE A 248 -0.67 0.62 9.39
N TYR A 249 -1.33 -0.24 10.16
CA TYR A 249 -1.04 -0.44 11.57
C TYR A 249 -0.52 -1.86 11.79
N SER A 250 0.57 -1.99 12.53
CA SER A 250 1.15 -3.28 12.87
C SER A 250 1.08 -3.50 14.38
N ILE A 251 0.66 -4.69 14.76
CA ILE A 251 0.65 -5.17 16.14
C ILE A 251 1.49 -6.44 16.19
N GLN A 252 2.50 -6.46 17.05
CA GLN A 252 3.26 -7.68 17.33
C GLN A 252 2.66 -8.39 18.53
N GLY A 253 2.43 -9.71 18.41
CA GLY A 253 1.84 -10.51 19.47
C GLY A 253 2.46 -10.30 20.86
N PRO A 254 3.80 -10.36 21.00
CA PRO A 254 4.48 -10.13 22.28
C PRO A 254 4.28 -8.73 22.87
N GLU A 255 4.03 -7.70 22.05
CA GLU A 255 3.80 -6.33 22.53
C GLU A 255 2.46 -6.18 23.27
N ILE A 256 1.49 -7.01 22.91
CA ILE A 256 0.17 -7.03 23.55
C ILE A 256 0.24 -7.76 24.88
N MET A 257 1.12 -8.78 25.00
CA MET A 257 1.22 -9.61 26.20
C MET A 257 2.00 -8.89 27.31
N SER A 258 1.32 -7.98 28.01
CA SER A 258 1.89 -7.31 29.19
C SER A 258 1.80 -8.19 30.42
N LYS A 259 2.80 -8.07 31.31
CA LYS A 259 2.80 -8.74 32.64
C LYS A 259 1.69 -8.21 33.57
N TYR A 260 1.04 -7.10 33.24
CA TYR A 260 0.00 -6.48 34.05
C TYR A 260 -1.39 -6.75 33.50
N TYR A 261 -2.27 -7.21 34.36
CA TYR A 261 -3.68 -7.49 34.07
C TYR A 261 -4.40 -6.26 33.50
N GLY A 262 -5.09 -6.40 32.38
CA GLY A 262 -5.93 -5.36 31.78
C GLY A 262 -5.22 -4.44 30.76
N GLN A 263 -3.93 -4.24 30.84
CA GLN A 263 -3.20 -3.36 29.90
C GLN A 263 -3.13 -3.90 28.47
N SER A 264 -3.14 -5.22 28.30
CA SER A 264 -3.10 -5.88 26.99
C SER A 264 -4.37 -5.63 26.19
N GLU A 265 -5.53 -5.68 26.86
CA GLU A 265 -6.84 -5.42 26.24
C GLU A 265 -7.03 -3.95 25.89
N GLU A 266 -6.57 -3.05 26.74
CA GLU A 266 -6.65 -1.60 26.54
C GLU A 266 -5.79 -1.17 25.34
N ARG A 267 -4.53 -1.60 25.26
CA ARG A 267 -3.64 -1.32 24.12
C ARG A 267 -4.18 -1.84 22.79
N LEU A 268 -4.77 -3.03 22.81
CA LEU A 268 -5.40 -3.60 21.62
C LEU A 268 -6.57 -2.69 21.18
N ARG A 269 -7.44 -2.31 22.11
CA ARG A 269 -8.57 -1.42 21.84
C ARG A 269 -8.11 -0.07 21.29
N GLU A 270 -7.10 0.55 21.90
CA GLU A 270 -6.54 1.82 21.44
C GLU A 270 -6.06 1.74 19.98
N LYS A 271 -5.34 0.65 19.59
CA LYS A 271 -4.89 0.46 18.23
C LYS A 271 -6.03 0.27 17.22
N PHE A 272 -7.10 -0.41 17.63
CA PHE A 272 -8.29 -0.52 16.79
C PHE A 272 -9.03 0.81 16.65
N GLU A 273 -9.18 1.57 17.72
CA GLU A 273 -9.80 2.89 17.68
C GLU A 273 -8.97 3.86 16.82
N GLU A 274 -7.64 3.81 16.92
CA GLU A 274 -6.75 4.60 16.09
C GLU A 274 -6.91 4.24 14.60
N ALA A 275 -6.92 2.95 14.26
CA ALA A 275 -7.14 2.48 12.90
C ALA A 275 -8.52 2.88 12.36
N GLN A 276 -9.56 2.83 13.20
CA GLN A 276 -10.91 3.23 12.81
C GLN A 276 -11.04 4.74 12.58
N LYS A 277 -10.40 5.56 13.40
CA LYS A 277 -10.40 7.03 13.24
C LYS A 277 -9.73 7.46 11.94
N ASN A 278 -8.74 6.69 11.49
CA ASN A 278 -7.94 6.99 10.30
C ASN A 278 -8.29 6.06 9.12
N ALA A 279 -9.54 5.66 8.97
CA ALA A 279 -10.00 4.83 7.86
C ALA A 279 -9.83 5.56 6.49
N PRO A 280 -9.52 4.84 5.38
CA PRO A 280 -9.36 3.38 5.30
C PRO A 280 -8.03 2.92 5.92
N SER A 281 -8.05 1.80 6.63
CA SER A 281 -6.87 1.28 7.32
C SER A 281 -6.77 -0.24 7.25
N VAL A 282 -5.54 -0.74 7.27
CA VAL A 282 -5.17 -2.15 7.36
C VAL A 282 -4.47 -2.39 8.68
N LEU A 283 -5.04 -3.23 9.53
CA LEU A 283 -4.44 -3.65 10.78
C LEU A 283 -3.81 -5.02 10.61
N PHE A 284 -2.50 -5.09 10.71
CA PHE A 284 -1.70 -6.32 10.61
C PHE A 284 -1.34 -6.83 12.00
N ILE A 285 -1.70 -8.07 12.31
CA ILE A 285 -1.35 -8.71 13.57
C ILE A 285 -0.33 -9.81 13.26
N ASP A 286 0.92 -9.60 13.65
CA ASP A 286 1.99 -10.57 13.48
C ASP A 286 2.12 -11.49 14.71
N GLU A 287 2.63 -12.69 14.51
CA GLU A 287 2.85 -13.69 15.57
C GLU A 287 1.60 -13.94 16.44
N LEU A 288 0.46 -14.14 15.81
CA LEU A 288 -0.80 -14.40 16.51
C LEU A 288 -0.74 -15.65 17.41
N ASP A 289 0.13 -16.59 17.09
CA ASP A 289 0.43 -17.77 17.90
C ASP A 289 1.05 -17.42 19.27
N SER A 290 1.72 -16.28 19.40
CA SER A 290 2.21 -15.78 20.69
C SER A 290 1.07 -15.27 21.60
N ILE A 291 -0.03 -14.80 21.00
CA ILE A 291 -1.23 -14.31 21.72
C ILE A 291 -2.18 -15.46 22.03
N ALA A 292 -2.22 -16.48 21.19
CA ALA A 292 -3.12 -17.62 21.29
C ALA A 292 -2.36 -18.94 21.08
N PRO A 293 -1.56 -19.38 22.08
CA PRO A 293 -0.85 -20.64 22.02
C PRO A 293 -1.81 -21.84 21.98
N LYS A 294 -1.30 -23.01 21.58
CA LYS A 294 -2.08 -24.25 21.47
C LYS A 294 -2.78 -24.59 22.78
N ARG A 295 -4.01 -25.10 22.70
CA ARG A 295 -4.88 -25.41 23.85
C ARG A 295 -4.23 -26.32 24.91
N GLU A 296 -3.22 -27.11 24.56
CA GLU A 296 -2.52 -28.02 25.46
C GLU A 296 -1.51 -27.32 26.40
N GLU A 297 -1.09 -26.09 26.05
CA GLU A 297 -0.13 -25.30 26.81
C GLU A 297 -0.74 -24.12 27.58
N VAL A 298 -2.04 -23.86 27.39
CA VAL A 298 -2.70 -22.64 27.91
C VAL A 298 -3.31 -22.88 29.27
N THR A 299 -2.61 -22.46 30.33
CA THR A 299 -3.14 -22.25 31.69
C THR A 299 -3.62 -20.80 31.92
N GLY A 300 -3.45 -19.89 30.94
CA GLY A 300 -3.70 -18.46 31.09
C GLY A 300 -5.11 -18.01 30.72
N GLU A 301 -5.78 -17.32 31.65
CA GLU A 301 -7.09 -16.70 31.45
C GLU A 301 -7.01 -15.44 30.56
N VAL A 302 -5.83 -14.81 30.48
CA VAL A 302 -5.56 -13.59 29.73
C VAL A 302 -5.59 -13.84 28.22
N GLU A 303 -4.93 -14.91 27.74
CA GLU A 303 -4.89 -15.26 26.32
C GLU A 303 -6.28 -15.57 25.77
N ARG A 304 -7.11 -16.25 26.54
CA ARG A 304 -8.50 -16.54 26.16
C ARG A 304 -9.35 -15.27 26.02
N ARG A 305 -9.12 -14.26 26.87
CA ARG A 305 -9.82 -12.99 26.82
C ARG A 305 -9.39 -12.14 25.63
N VAL A 306 -8.09 -12.04 25.34
CA VAL A 306 -7.57 -11.29 24.19
C VAL A 306 -8.12 -11.86 22.89
N VAL A 307 -8.12 -13.19 22.70
CA VAL A 307 -8.73 -13.83 21.52
C VAL A 307 -10.24 -13.61 21.48
N ALA A 308 -10.93 -13.71 22.61
CA ALA A 308 -12.36 -13.43 22.66
C ALA A 308 -12.67 -11.97 22.30
N GLN A 309 -11.83 -11.04 22.71
CA GLN A 309 -11.99 -9.63 22.38
C GLN A 309 -11.69 -9.34 20.92
N LEU A 310 -10.62 -9.91 20.33
CA LEU A 310 -10.38 -9.87 18.89
C LEU A 310 -11.62 -10.33 18.11
N LEU A 311 -12.25 -11.41 18.56
CA LEU A 311 -13.48 -11.92 17.94
C LEU A 311 -14.72 -11.05 18.18
N THR A 312 -14.73 -10.14 19.19
CA THR A 312 -15.84 -9.21 19.43
C THR A 312 -15.76 -7.92 18.62
N LEU A 313 -14.60 -7.62 18.06
CA LEU A 313 -14.35 -6.41 17.24
C LEU A 313 -14.79 -6.56 15.77
N ASP A 314 -15.66 -7.52 15.46
CA ASP A 314 -16.16 -7.85 14.12
C ASP A 314 -16.89 -6.70 13.41
N THR A 315 -17.31 -5.67 14.13
CA THR A 315 -17.93 -4.46 13.56
C THR A 315 -16.90 -3.41 13.13
N VAL A 316 -15.65 -3.54 13.59
CA VAL A 316 -14.59 -2.53 13.44
C VAL A 316 -13.43 -3.03 12.59
N ILE A 317 -13.26 -4.36 12.48
CA ILE A 317 -12.12 -4.96 11.80
C ILE A 317 -12.47 -5.25 10.35
N ASP A 318 -11.81 -4.58 9.43
CA ASP A 318 -11.88 -4.92 8.01
C ASP A 318 -10.83 -5.96 7.60
N LEU A 319 -9.75 -6.12 8.36
CA LEU A 319 -8.71 -7.11 8.09
C LEU A 319 -7.92 -7.52 9.33
N VAL A 320 -7.91 -8.80 9.67
CA VAL A 320 -6.96 -9.44 10.60
C VAL A 320 -6.13 -10.46 9.82
N ILE A 321 -4.82 -10.31 9.85
CA ILE A 321 -3.88 -11.26 9.24
C ILE A 321 -3.19 -12.03 10.37
N PRO A 322 -3.74 -13.16 10.84
CA PRO A 322 -3.11 -13.95 11.87
C PRO A 322 -2.00 -14.84 11.29
N ARG A 323 -0.90 -14.97 12.02
CA ARG A 323 0.14 -15.97 11.81
C ARG A 323 0.06 -17.00 12.94
N GLY A 324 -0.19 -18.26 12.62
CA GLY A 324 -0.31 -19.29 13.66
C GLY A 324 -0.65 -20.67 13.13
N GLY A 325 -0.77 -21.66 14.01
CA GLY A 325 -1.07 -23.05 13.69
C GLY A 325 -2.51 -23.29 13.19
N LYS A 326 -2.74 -24.44 12.54
CA LYS A 326 -4.03 -24.81 11.92
C LYS A 326 -5.23 -24.75 12.89
N GLU A 327 -5.02 -24.98 14.18
CA GLU A 327 -6.11 -25.00 15.19
C GLU A 327 -6.58 -23.59 15.56
N LEU A 328 -5.67 -22.61 15.61
CA LEU A 328 -6.03 -21.22 15.82
C LEU A 328 -6.83 -20.67 14.65
N ILE A 329 -6.42 -21.04 13.43
CA ILE A 329 -7.14 -20.71 12.19
C ILE A 329 -8.58 -21.22 12.29
N ARG A 330 -8.77 -22.46 12.74
CA ARG A 330 -10.08 -23.06 12.96
C ARG A 330 -10.91 -22.30 13.99
N ALA A 331 -10.33 -21.94 15.12
CA ALA A 331 -11.01 -21.22 16.20
C ALA A 331 -11.49 -19.82 15.75
N VAL A 332 -10.67 -19.09 14.96
CA VAL A 332 -11.04 -17.78 14.40
C VAL A 332 -12.13 -17.93 13.34
N VAL A 333 -12.03 -18.92 12.46
CA VAL A 333 -13.03 -19.19 11.41
C VAL A 333 -14.35 -19.68 12.02
N GLU A 334 -14.31 -20.62 12.96
CA GLU A 334 -15.50 -21.15 13.62
C GLU A 334 -16.17 -20.08 14.52
N GLY A 335 -15.39 -19.25 15.21
CA GLY A 335 -15.89 -18.12 15.97
C GLY A 335 -16.60 -17.08 15.10
N SER A 336 -16.07 -16.78 13.92
CA SER A 336 -16.69 -15.86 12.97
C SER A 336 -17.95 -16.43 12.31
N VAL A 337 -17.98 -17.73 12.01
CA VAL A 337 -19.14 -18.44 11.42
C VAL A 337 -20.27 -18.60 12.44
N ALA A 338 -19.94 -18.94 13.69
CA ALA A 338 -20.95 -19.10 14.74
C ALA A 338 -21.70 -17.78 15.06
N ARG A 339 -21.06 -16.63 14.88
CA ARG A 339 -21.69 -15.32 15.06
C ARG A 339 -22.51 -14.88 13.85
N ARG A 340 -22.12 -15.24 12.61
CA ARG A 340 -23.00 -15.02 11.44
C ARG A 340 -24.36 -15.70 11.61
N ALA A 341 -24.37 -16.88 12.24
CA ALA A 341 -25.61 -17.60 12.54
C ALA A 341 -26.50 -16.95 13.63
N ARG A 342 -25.94 -16.06 14.46
CA ARG A 342 -26.67 -15.34 15.54
C ARG A 342 -27.15 -13.94 15.15
N ARG A 343 -26.81 -13.40 13.98
CA ARG A 343 -27.39 -12.14 13.50
C ARG A 343 -28.81 -12.40 13.02
N PRO A 344 -29.83 -11.66 13.50
CA PRO A 344 -31.17 -11.74 12.95
C PRO A 344 -31.10 -11.38 11.46
N ALA A 345 -31.69 -12.23 10.63
CA ALA A 345 -31.76 -12.02 9.19
C ALA A 345 -32.39 -10.63 8.92
N ARG A 346 -31.69 -9.73 8.25
CA ARG A 346 -32.31 -8.55 7.66
C ARG A 346 -33.41 -9.04 6.70
N PRO A 347 -34.58 -8.41 6.67
CA PRO A 347 -35.65 -8.83 5.79
C PRO A 347 -35.18 -8.76 4.34
N GLN A 348 -35.09 -9.93 3.70
CA GLN A 348 -34.79 -10.04 2.27
C GLN A 348 -35.90 -9.37 1.49
N ARG A 349 -35.58 -8.36 0.70
CA ARG A 349 -36.42 -8.00 -0.46
C ARG A 349 -36.32 -9.16 -1.43
N ARG A 350 -37.44 -9.89 -1.62
CA ARG A 350 -37.59 -10.97 -2.59
C ARG A 350 -37.27 -10.46 -4.00
N GLY A 351 -36.37 -11.14 -4.67
CA GLY A 351 -36.08 -10.98 -6.10
C GLY A 351 -34.90 -11.87 -6.46
N GLU A 352 -35.22 -13.08 -6.85
CA GLU A 352 -34.50 -13.99 -7.74
C GLU A 352 -33.01 -13.75 -8.00
N VAL A 353 -32.11 -14.54 -7.36
CA VAL A 353 -30.88 -15.14 -7.95
C VAL A 353 -30.30 -16.18 -6.96
N ASP A 354 -30.85 -17.38 -6.90
CA ASP A 354 -30.40 -18.46 -5.99
C ASP A 354 -29.82 -19.70 -6.70
N ALA A 355 -29.43 -19.62 -7.98
CA ALA A 355 -29.02 -20.82 -8.71
C ALA A 355 -27.52 -20.99 -9.01
N ALA A 356 -26.68 -19.96 -8.78
CA ALA A 356 -25.28 -20.00 -9.25
C ALA A 356 -24.22 -20.28 -8.17
N PHE A 357 -24.58 -20.30 -6.90
CA PHE A 357 -23.57 -20.34 -5.83
C PHE A 357 -23.34 -21.71 -5.19
N THR A 358 -24.22 -22.71 -5.47
CA THR A 358 -24.12 -24.03 -4.83
C THR A 358 -23.16 -24.98 -5.55
N SER A 359 -22.81 -24.73 -6.80
CA SER A 359 -21.98 -25.65 -7.60
C SER A 359 -20.44 -25.50 -7.40
N ARG A 360 -19.96 -24.42 -6.80
CA ARG A 360 -18.51 -24.20 -6.59
C ARG A 360 -17.94 -24.71 -5.25
N ARG A 361 -18.80 -25.18 -4.35
CA ARG A 361 -18.34 -25.78 -3.06
C ARG A 361 -17.92 -27.25 -3.17
N ALA A 362 -18.25 -27.96 -4.25
CA ALA A 362 -17.90 -29.35 -4.44
C ALA A 362 -16.50 -29.60 -5.05
N ALA A 363 -15.90 -28.61 -5.72
CA ALA A 363 -14.64 -28.78 -6.44
C ALA A 363 -13.36 -28.44 -5.62
N ALA A 364 -13.48 -28.06 -4.36
CA ALA A 364 -12.34 -27.75 -3.49
C ALA A 364 -12.03 -28.86 -2.46
N ARG A 365 -12.52 -30.07 -2.69
CA ARG A 365 -12.28 -31.28 -1.85
C ARG A 365 -11.79 -32.47 -2.71
N ALA A 366 -10.82 -32.25 -3.57
CA ALA A 366 -10.00 -33.32 -4.13
C ALA A 366 -8.53 -32.90 -4.06
#